data_6c0b58006e7aef24208568468d61ebcd
#
_entry.id   6c0b58006e7aef24208568468d61ebcd
#
_cell.length_a   1.000
_cell.length_b   1.000
_cell.length_c   1.000
_cell.angle_alpha   90.00
_cell.angle_beta   90.00
_cell.angle_gamma   90.00
#
_symmetry.space_group_name_H-M   'P 1'
#
loop_
_entity.id
_entity.type
_entity.pdbx_description
1 polymer ?
#
loop_
_entity_poly.entity_id
_entity_poly.type
_entity_poly.pdbx_seq_one_letter_code
_entity_poly.pdbx_strand_id
1 'polypeptide(L)'
;MDIKMINIGFGNIVSAQRVITIIGPESAPIKRIIQDGRDKGVVIDATYGRRTRAVLIMDSGHIVLSALQPETIANRFATPEDDEDTAAEEKEEPNE
;
A
#
# COMPACT_ATOMS: atom_id res chain seq x y z
N MET A 1 -19.41 12.32 8.53
CA MET A 1 -18.69 11.53 7.57
C MET A 1 -17.35 11.11 8.12
N ASP A 2 -17.12 9.85 8.15
CA ASP A 2 -15.92 9.34 8.78
C ASP A 2 -14.84 9.10 7.76
N ILE A 3 -13.63 9.48 8.09
CA ILE A 3 -12.49 9.22 7.25
C ILE A 3 -11.75 8.07 7.88
N LYS A 4 -11.60 7.00 7.12
CA LYS A 4 -10.89 5.84 7.62
C LYS A 4 -9.47 5.87 7.10
N MET A 5 -8.52 5.77 8.01
CA MET A 5 -7.11 5.74 7.66
C MET A 5 -6.60 4.31 7.81
N ILE A 6 -5.85 3.87 6.84
CA ILE A 6 -5.34 2.50 6.80
C ILE A 6 -3.84 2.53 6.90
N ASN A 7 -3.31 1.77 7.85
CA ASN A 7 -1.87 1.65 7.98
C ASN A 7 -1.36 0.65 6.95
N ILE A 8 -0.38 1.04 6.16
CA ILE A 8 0.16 0.18 5.12
C ILE A 8 1.60 -0.20 5.42
N GLY A 9 2.00 -0.09 6.69
CA GLY A 9 3.29 -0.58 7.12
C GLY A 9 4.27 0.54 7.38
N PHE A 10 5.12 0.34 8.38
CA PHE A 10 6.24 1.22 8.68
C PHE A 10 5.81 2.67 8.92
N GLY A 11 4.65 2.83 9.55
CA GLY A 11 4.19 4.17 9.90
C GLY A 11 3.52 4.93 8.78
N ASN A 12 3.30 4.30 7.65
CA ASN A 12 2.65 4.96 6.52
C ASN A 12 1.16 4.69 6.54
N ILE A 13 0.37 5.74 6.38
CA ILE A 13 -1.08 5.60 6.37
C ILE A 13 -1.66 6.25 5.14
N VAL A 14 -2.75 5.69 4.64
CA VAL A 14 -3.45 6.24 3.49
C VAL A 14 -4.91 6.37 3.84
N SER A 15 -5.60 7.24 3.13
CA SER A 15 -7.04 7.38 3.28
C SER A 15 -7.72 6.29 2.49
N ALA A 16 -8.54 5.49 3.17
CA ALA A 16 -9.21 4.39 2.51
C ALA A 16 -10.10 4.86 1.37
N GLN A 17 -10.74 6.01 1.56
CA GLN A 17 -11.67 6.50 0.55
C GLN A 17 -11.00 6.95 -0.72
N ARG A 18 -9.69 7.16 -0.68
CA ARG A 18 -8.99 7.64 -1.86
C ARG A 18 -8.23 6.56 -2.60
N VAL A 19 -8.29 5.33 -2.10
CA VAL A 19 -7.63 4.20 -2.75
C VAL A 19 -8.58 3.62 -3.77
N ILE A 20 -8.14 3.53 -5.02
CA ILE A 20 -8.97 2.96 -6.06
C ILE A 20 -8.76 1.47 -6.17
N THR A 21 -7.51 1.03 -6.12
CA THR A 21 -7.25 -0.39 -6.26
C THR A 21 -5.97 -0.75 -5.53
N ILE A 22 -5.89 -2.01 -5.10
CA ILE A 22 -4.72 -2.58 -4.45
C ILE A 22 -4.37 -3.82 -5.24
N ILE A 23 -3.16 -3.89 -5.76
CA ILE A 23 -2.78 -4.99 -6.63
C ILE A 23 -1.37 -5.44 -6.31
N GLY A 24 -1.06 -6.65 -6.71
CA GLY A 24 0.30 -7.15 -6.61
C GLY A 24 1.18 -6.58 -7.71
N PRO A 25 2.48 -6.56 -7.52
CA PRO A 25 3.37 -5.89 -8.47
C PRO A 25 3.91 -6.77 -9.57
N GLU A 26 3.47 -8.04 -9.67
CA GLU A 26 4.18 -8.97 -10.52
C GLU A 26 3.89 -8.88 -12.00
N SER A 27 2.74 -8.39 -12.40
CA SER A 27 2.39 -8.45 -13.82
C SER A 27 3.11 -7.36 -14.59
N ALA A 28 3.31 -7.61 -15.87
CA ALA A 28 3.99 -6.65 -16.72
C ALA A 28 3.23 -5.33 -16.81
N PRO A 29 1.90 -5.33 -16.96
CA PRO A 29 1.20 -4.05 -16.99
C PRO A 29 1.40 -3.22 -15.74
N ILE A 30 1.44 -3.88 -14.57
CA ILE A 30 1.62 -3.13 -13.34
C ILE A 30 3.02 -2.58 -13.25
N LYS A 31 4.01 -3.33 -13.68
CA LYS A 31 5.38 -2.84 -13.69
C LYS A 31 5.51 -1.62 -14.58
N ARG A 32 4.80 -1.61 -15.69
CA ARG A 32 4.83 -0.46 -16.56
C ARG A 32 4.18 0.75 -15.92
N ILE A 33 3.06 0.55 -15.23
CA ILE A 33 2.41 1.65 -14.52
C ILE A 33 3.35 2.25 -13.50
N ILE A 34 4.08 1.41 -12.78
CA ILE A 34 5.02 1.91 -11.78
C ILE A 34 6.13 2.70 -12.47
N GLN A 35 6.66 2.18 -13.57
CA GLN A 35 7.74 2.87 -14.25
C GLN A 35 7.28 4.21 -14.80
N ASP A 36 6.10 4.24 -15.40
CA ASP A 36 5.55 5.50 -15.89
C ASP A 36 5.34 6.47 -14.75
N GLY A 37 4.89 5.97 -13.62
CA GLY A 37 4.69 6.82 -12.47
C GLY A 37 5.98 7.40 -11.94
N ARG A 38 7.05 6.60 -11.97
CA ARG A 38 8.35 7.13 -11.54
C ARG A 38 8.79 8.26 -12.46
N ASP A 39 8.58 8.08 -13.76
CA ASP A 39 8.97 9.11 -14.70
C ASP A 39 8.17 10.39 -14.48
N LYS A 40 6.95 10.27 -14.01
CA LYS A 40 6.11 11.45 -13.78
C LYS A 40 6.22 11.98 -12.36
N GLY A 41 6.98 11.31 -11.51
CA GLY A 41 7.15 11.77 -10.15
C GLY A 41 5.94 11.55 -9.26
N VAL A 42 5.12 10.55 -9.55
CA VAL A 42 3.92 10.30 -8.75
C VAL A 42 3.98 9.00 -7.95
N VAL A 43 5.16 8.37 -7.87
CA VAL A 43 5.31 7.16 -7.07
C VAL A 43 5.73 7.54 -5.66
N ILE A 44 5.03 7.02 -4.69
CA ILE A 44 5.36 7.19 -3.29
C ILE A 44 5.79 5.82 -2.77
N ASP A 45 7.06 5.69 -2.41
CA ASP A 45 7.61 4.41 -1.98
C ASP A 45 7.52 4.34 -0.48
N ALA A 46 6.59 3.54 0.02
CA ALA A 46 6.37 3.37 1.44
C ALA A 46 6.89 2.02 1.92
N THR A 47 7.80 1.39 1.18
CA THR A 47 8.28 0.06 1.54
C THR A 47 9.41 0.09 2.55
N TYR A 48 9.97 1.26 2.80
CA TYR A 48 11.07 1.38 3.76
C TYR A 48 12.22 0.47 3.36
N GLY A 49 12.49 0.41 2.06
CA GLY A 49 13.61 -0.40 1.56
C GLY A 49 13.29 -1.87 1.43
N ARG A 50 12.07 -2.28 1.74
CA ARG A 50 11.71 -3.67 1.63
C ARG A 50 11.13 -3.95 0.27
N ARG A 51 10.92 -5.23 -0.01
CA ARG A 51 10.35 -5.63 -1.28
C ARG A 51 8.92 -5.13 -1.40
N THR A 52 8.58 -4.61 -2.58
CA THR A 52 7.21 -4.18 -2.83
C THR A 52 6.32 -5.40 -2.95
N ARG A 53 5.26 -5.43 -2.15
CA ARG A 53 4.32 -6.52 -2.21
C ARG A 53 2.94 -6.08 -2.64
N ALA A 54 2.64 -4.80 -2.53
CA ALA A 54 1.35 -4.28 -2.93
C ALA A 54 1.53 -2.92 -3.57
N VAL A 55 0.69 -2.63 -4.53
CA VAL A 55 0.68 -1.36 -5.23
C VAL A 55 -0.71 -0.78 -5.04
N LEU A 56 -0.79 0.41 -4.48
CA LEU A 56 -2.06 1.08 -4.28
C LEU A 56 -2.15 2.23 -5.26
N ILE A 57 -3.24 2.29 -5.99
CA ILE A 57 -3.46 3.38 -6.93
C ILE A 57 -4.51 4.29 -6.32
N MET A 58 -4.14 5.55 -6.16
CA MET A 58 -4.98 6.52 -5.49
C MET A 58 -5.80 7.30 -6.50
N ASP A 59 -6.87 7.92 -6.04
CA ASP A 59 -7.74 8.68 -6.93
C ASP A 59 -7.03 9.91 -7.49
N SER A 60 -5.92 10.30 -6.89
CA SER A 60 -5.14 11.42 -7.39
C SER A 60 -4.20 11.02 -8.51
N GLY A 61 -4.10 9.73 -8.79
CA GLY A 61 -3.12 9.24 -9.75
C GLY A 61 -1.80 8.86 -9.14
N HIS A 62 -1.63 9.07 -7.84
CA HIS A 62 -0.40 8.64 -7.18
C HIS A 62 -0.39 7.13 -7.03
N ILE A 63 0.82 6.59 -7.08
CA ILE A 63 1.04 5.16 -6.95
C ILE A 63 1.86 4.94 -5.69
N VAL A 64 1.29 4.20 -4.73
CA VAL A 64 1.93 3.98 -3.45
C VAL A 64 2.39 2.54 -3.39
N LEU A 65 3.67 2.34 -3.07
CA LEU A 65 4.23 1.00 -2.97
C LEU A 65 4.31 0.63 -1.50
N SER A 66 3.82 -0.57 -1.18
CA SER A 66 3.79 -1.04 0.20
C SER A 66 4.49 -2.37 0.33
N ALA A 67 5.09 -2.61 1.49
CA ALA A 67 5.73 -3.88 1.78
C ALA A 67 4.75 -4.89 2.38
N LEU A 68 3.50 -4.51 2.59
CA LEU A 68 2.51 -5.45 3.09
C LEU A 68 1.82 -6.14 1.94
N GLN A 69 1.34 -7.36 2.19
CA GLN A 69 0.62 -8.09 1.19
C GLN A 69 -0.72 -7.44 0.89
N PRO A 70 -1.21 -7.56 -0.33
CA PRO A 70 -2.51 -6.95 -0.66
C PRO A 70 -3.63 -7.43 0.25
N GLU A 71 -3.62 -8.72 0.63
CA GLU A 71 -4.67 -9.23 1.50
C GLU A 71 -4.63 -8.57 2.86
N THR A 72 -3.43 -8.32 3.37
CA THR A 72 -3.29 -7.68 4.66
C THR A 72 -3.92 -6.30 4.63
N ILE A 73 -3.63 -5.55 3.57
CA ILE A 73 -4.18 -4.21 3.45
C ILE A 73 -5.69 -4.27 3.26
N ALA A 74 -6.15 -5.18 2.41
CA ALA A 74 -7.59 -5.30 2.14
C ALA A 74 -8.36 -5.64 3.40
N ASN A 75 -7.78 -6.48 4.25
CA ASN A 75 -8.44 -6.85 5.50
C ASN A 75 -8.62 -5.64 6.41
N ARG A 76 -7.70 -4.71 6.34
CA ARG A 76 -7.82 -3.52 7.17
C ARG A 76 -8.90 -2.58 6.70
N PHE A 77 -9.23 -2.63 5.40
CA PHE A 77 -10.36 -1.87 4.91
C PHE A 77 -11.66 -2.40 5.48
N ALA A 78 -11.76 -3.71 5.63
CA ALA A 78 -13.00 -4.32 6.07
C ALA A 78 -13.15 -4.34 7.58
N THR A 79 -12.08 -4.13 8.32
CA THR A 79 -12.10 -4.29 9.77
C THR A 79 -12.11 -2.93 10.44
N PRO A 80 -12.86 -2.73 11.51
CA PRO A 80 -12.78 -1.50 12.26
C PRO A 80 -11.34 -1.31 12.70
N GLU A 81 -10.92 -0.08 12.91
CA GLU A 81 -9.57 0.17 13.21
C GLU A 81 -9.07 -0.68 14.31
N ASP A 82 -7.86 -1.15 14.18
CA ASP A 82 -7.27 -2.04 15.12
C ASP A 82 -5.80 -1.77 15.07
N ASP A 83 -5.38 -0.76 15.75
CA ASP A 83 -4.02 -0.33 15.67
C ASP A 83 -3.07 -1.30 16.30
N GLU A 84 -3.55 -2.21 17.10
CA GLU A 84 -2.65 -3.08 17.80
C GLU A 84 -1.92 -4.02 16.90
N ASP A 85 -2.45 -4.29 15.71
CA ASP A 85 -1.82 -5.26 14.85
C ASP A 85 -0.71 -4.67 14.02
N THR A 86 -0.59 -3.39 14.00
CA THR A 86 0.31 -2.75 13.06
C THR A 86 1.76 -3.16 13.27
N ALA A 87 2.23 -3.04 14.50
CA ALA A 87 3.62 -3.34 14.76
C ALA A 87 3.91 -4.81 14.54
N ALA A 88 3.00 -5.66 14.93
CA ALA A 88 3.21 -7.09 14.75
C ALA A 88 3.29 -7.45 13.29
N GLU A 89 2.45 -6.82 12.48
CA GLU A 89 2.48 -7.13 11.07
C GLU A 89 3.73 -6.64 10.41
N GLU A 90 4.24 -5.52 10.83
CA GLU A 90 5.47 -5.04 10.24
C GLU A 90 6.62 -5.94 10.56
N LYS A 91 6.60 -6.56 11.75
CA LYS A 91 7.63 -7.50 12.08
C LYS A 91 7.50 -8.78 11.33
N GLU A 92 6.28 -9.19 11.07
CA GLU A 92 6.04 -10.47 10.46
C GLU A 92 6.12 -10.45 8.97
N GLU A 93 6.02 -9.30 8.35
CA GLU A 93 6.08 -9.26 6.91
C GLU A 93 7.44 -9.72 6.48
N PRO A 94 7.49 -10.76 5.71
CA PRO A 94 8.80 -11.31 5.39
C PRO A 94 9.55 -10.38 4.50
N ASN A 95 10.81 -10.44 4.63
CA ASN A 95 11.60 -9.64 3.83
C ASN A 95 11.86 -10.23 2.56
N GLU A 96 11.74 -11.38 2.40
CA GLU A 96 12.07 -12.09 1.34
C GLU A 96 13.02 -11.70 0.63
#